data_ecae2696691ff9a33ae6272c70f6ea79
#
_entry.id   ecae2696691ff9a33ae6272c70f6ea79
#
_cell.length_a   1.000
_cell.length_b   1.000
_cell.length_c   1.000
_cell.angle_alpha   90.00
_cell.angle_beta   90.00
_cell.angle_gamma   90.00
#
_symmetry.space_group_name_H-M   'P 1'
#
loop_
_entity.id
_entity.type
_entity.pdbx_description
1 polymer ?
#
loop_
_entity_poly.entity_id
_entity_poly.type
_entity_poly.pdbx_seq_one_letter_code
_entity_poly.pdbx_strand_id
1 'polypeptide(L)'
;MTLAERDICYKAMAARDPRYDGRFYVGVQTTGIYCRPTCPARPKKENVSFYRSQAGAENAGFRPCLRCRPDISPNHSMWEGTAAVVGRAIQIISIGGADDESLERLACRLGVTGRHLRRLFDQHVGAAPIDVATSKRLHIARQLLSQTRISVTDIAFASGFKSIRRFNQSFKDRYRRSPREFRNFEDTDHGEGIRLRLPVLGPYDWEFQLHGRAGHLVSGLESVSEGRFQRVLRFGDRPVFLDVGYDRKTSELDVEVRGALVTDLRPLIATVKHAFDTQLNPAAIELNTKIRLGGVRLPGAFDPFETAVCVILGQLVSTEQAMKKSEKLVQLFGEPIGEPQPGLTHFFPKPEILAEANLRSIGLTRAREAAIRTLSSAVAAKKIDLGPSADFQAMRQALLEIPGIGPWTTEMIAMRCFGDMNAFPASDLIVRRAMAKLRLDHAKWQPWRSYLCLWIWKTYAQSLSKKGERL
;
A
#
# COMPACT_ATOMS: atom_id res chain seq x y z
N MET A 1 4.96 -25.22 13.12
CA MET A 1 3.57 -25.64 12.85
C MET A 1 3.31 -26.99 13.50
N THR A 2 2.20 -27.12 14.23
CA THR A 2 1.75 -28.35 14.84
C THR A 2 1.22 -29.34 13.77
N LEU A 3 1.03 -30.61 14.10
CA LEU A 3 0.43 -31.60 13.18
C LEU A 3 -0.97 -31.16 12.70
N ALA A 4 -1.80 -30.65 13.61
CA ALA A 4 -3.13 -30.14 13.26
C ALA A 4 -3.10 -28.96 12.30
N GLU A 5 -2.18 -28.01 12.50
CA GLU A 5 -1.96 -26.88 11.55
C GLU A 5 -1.51 -27.40 10.17
N ARG A 6 -0.65 -28.41 10.11
CA ARG A 6 -0.18 -29.00 8.86
C ARG A 6 -1.32 -29.65 8.06
N ASP A 7 -2.25 -30.35 8.73
CA ASP A 7 -3.41 -30.94 8.08
C ASP A 7 -4.38 -29.88 7.54
N ILE A 8 -4.58 -28.80 8.27
CA ILE A 8 -5.37 -27.64 7.79
C ILE A 8 -4.71 -27.03 6.55
N CYS A 9 -3.40 -26.77 6.60
CA CYS A 9 -2.65 -26.23 5.46
C CYS A 9 -2.72 -27.14 4.23
N TYR A 10 -2.61 -28.47 4.42
CA TYR A 10 -2.72 -29.41 3.32
C TYR A 10 -4.12 -29.42 2.68
N LYS A 11 -5.18 -29.45 3.50
CA LYS A 11 -6.57 -29.36 3.01
C LYS A 11 -6.81 -28.06 2.25
N ALA A 12 -6.35 -26.93 2.78
CA ALA A 12 -6.47 -25.63 2.14
C ALA A 12 -5.71 -25.55 0.79
N MET A 13 -4.50 -26.13 0.73
CA MET A 13 -3.71 -26.25 -0.52
C MET A 13 -4.43 -27.15 -1.53
N ALA A 14 -4.90 -28.32 -1.12
CA ALA A 14 -5.59 -29.28 -2.00
C ALA A 14 -6.87 -28.67 -2.59
N ALA A 15 -7.61 -27.92 -1.81
CA ALA A 15 -8.81 -27.17 -2.22
C ALA A 15 -8.46 -25.87 -2.98
N ARG A 16 -7.20 -25.45 -3.01
CA ARG A 16 -6.76 -24.13 -3.51
C ARG A 16 -7.54 -22.96 -2.87
N ASP A 17 -7.79 -23.07 -1.57
CA ASP A 17 -8.64 -22.14 -0.85
C ASP A 17 -8.00 -20.74 -0.80
N PRO A 18 -8.58 -19.72 -1.46
CA PRO A 18 -8.00 -18.40 -1.52
C PRO A 18 -7.98 -17.67 -0.17
N ARG A 19 -8.74 -18.11 0.83
CA ARG A 19 -8.71 -17.55 2.19
C ARG A 19 -7.37 -17.70 2.87
N TYR A 20 -6.61 -18.72 2.44
CA TYR A 20 -5.30 -19.02 3.01
C TYR A 20 -4.14 -18.43 2.20
N ASP A 21 -4.42 -17.76 1.09
CA ASP A 21 -3.38 -17.15 0.28
C ASP A 21 -2.64 -16.05 1.06
N GLY A 22 -1.32 -16.17 1.13
CA GLY A 22 -0.45 -15.33 1.95
C GLY A 22 -0.39 -15.71 3.44
N ARG A 23 -1.26 -16.61 3.94
CA ARG A 23 -1.21 -17.08 5.34
C ARG A 23 -0.14 -18.13 5.56
N PHE A 24 0.16 -18.92 4.55
CA PHE A 24 1.26 -19.88 4.54
C PHE A 24 1.77 -20.10 3.13
N TYR A 25 2.92 -20.75 3.04
CA TYR A 25 3.57 -21.11 1.79
C TYR A 25 3.90 -22.59 1.79
N VAL A 26 3.86 -23.23 0.62
CA VAL A 26 4.03 -24.67 0.42
C VAL A 26 5.37 -24.93 -0.21
N GLY A 27 6.33 -25.45 0.53
CA GLY A 27 7.62 -25.94 0.00
C GLY A 27 7.47 -27.35 -0.55
N VAL A 28 7.74 -27.57 -1.84
CA VAL A 28 7.68 -28.86 -2.51
C VAL A 28 9.08 -29.46 -2.58
N GLN A 29 9.34 -30.48 -1.78
CA GLN A 29 10.68 -31.07 -1.58
C GLN A 29 11.27 -31.63 -2.89
N THR A 30 10.46 -32.26 -3.73
CA THR A 30 10.91 -32.87 -4.99
C THR A 30 11.42 -31.86 -6.01
N THR A 31 10.99 -30.60 -5.93
CA THR A 31 11.36 -29.56 -6.90
C THR A 31 12.21 -28.44 -6.30
N GLY A 32 12.32 -28.37 -4.97
CA GLY A 32 12.96 -27.27 -4.26
C GLY A 32 12.25 -25.92 -4.48
N ILE A 33 10.93 -25.95 -4.79
CA ILE A 33 10.14 -24.76 -5.10
C ILE A 33 9.11 -24.52 -3.99
N TYR A 34 8.93 -23.26 -3.56
CA TYR A 34 7.78 -22.93 -2.73
C TYR A 34 6.70 -22.18 -3.52
N CYS A 35 5.45 -22.47 -3.18
CA CYS A 35 4.24 -22.03 -3.87
C CYS A 35 3.27 -21.34 -2.90
N ARG A 36 2.33 -20.58 -3.47
CA ARG A 36 1.12 -20.15 -2.77
C ARG A 36 0.17 -21.33 -2.57
N PRO A 37 -0.72 -21.31 -1.56
CA PRO A 37 -1.78 -22.32 -1.42
C PRO A 37 -2.67 -22.47 -2.65
N THR A 38 -2.88 -21.37 -3.37
CA THR A 38 -3.70 -21.30 -4.58
C THR A 38 -3.02 -21.76 -5.86
N CYS A 39 -1.76 -22.22 -5.78
CA CYS A 39 -1.02 -22.72 -6.94
C CYS A 39 -1.73 -23.91 -7.60
N PRO A 40 -1.80 -23.99 -8.95
CA PRO A 40 -2.38 -25.16 -9.62
C PRO A 40 -1.55 -26.46 -9.49
N ALA A 41 -0.35 -26.41 -8.90
CA ALA A 41 0.43 -27.62 -8.60
C ALA A 41 -0.30 -28.50 -7.58
N ARG A 42 -0.13 -29.83 -7.72
CA ARG A 42 -0.75 -30.85 -6.84
C ARG A 42 0.32 -31.77 -6.27
N PRO A 43 1.18 -31.30 -5.38
CA PRO A 43 2.19 -32.16 -4.75
C PRO A 43 1.52 -33.15 -3.79
N LYS A 44 2.13 -34.34 -3.65
CA LYS A 44 1.68 -35.32 -2.65
C LYS A 44 1.97 -34.85 -1.24
N LYS A 45 1.19 -35.33 -0.26
CA LYS A 45 1.26 -34.90 1.15
C LYS A 45 2.65 -35.13 1.77
N GLU A 46 3.28 -36.26 1.44
CA GLU A 46 4.61 -36.61 1.92
C GLU A 46 5.73 -35.68 1.40
N ASN A 47 5.52 -35.00 0.29
CA ASN A 47 6.50 -34.14 -0.37
C ASN A 47 6.34 -32.66 -0.08
N VAL A 48 5.51 -32.26 0.91
CA VAL A 48 5.27 -30.86 1.21
C VAL A 48 5.65 -30.48 2.63
N SER A 49 6.19 -29.29 2.75
CA SER A 49 6.41 -28.60 4.01
C SER A 49 5.72 -27.24 3.99
N PHE A 50 5.25 -26.76 5.15
CA PHE A 50 4.49 -25.52 5.23
C PHE A 50 5.26 -24.45 6.02
N TYR A 51 5.25 -23.22 5.52
CA TYR A 51 5.99 -22.08 6.07
C TYR A 51 5.06 -20.90 6.28
N ARG A 52 5.27 -20.14 7.36
CA ARG A 52 4.47 -18.94 7.69
C ARG A 52 4.78 -17.75 6.80
N SER A 53 5.96 -17.74 6.17
CA SER A 53 6.39 -16.65 5.30
C SER A 53 7.22 -17.15 4.12
N GLN A 54 7.37 -16.27 3.13
CA GLN A 54 8.27 -16.47 2.00
C GLN A 54 9.71 -16.65 2.51
N ALA A 55 10.18 -15.74 3.38
CA ALA A 55 11.51 -15.80 3.95
C ALA A 55 11.77 -17.12 4.71
N GLY A 56 10.77 -17.63 5.44
CA GLY A 56 10.88 -18.94 6.10
C GLY A 56 11.04 -20.10 5.13
N ALA A 57 10.30 -20.11 4.02
CA ALA A 57 10.47 -21.11 2.97
C ALA A 57 11.84 -21.00 2.28
N GLU A 58 12.27 -19.76 2.07
CA GLU A 58 13.55 -19.42 1.45
C GLU A 58 14.75 -19.84 2.31
N ASN A 59 14.70 -19.64 3.61
CA ASN A 59 15.72 -20.09 4.56
C ASN A 59 15.80 -21.63 4.62
N ALA A 60 14.69 -22.31 4.37
CA ALA A 60 14.67 -23.76 4.23
C ALA A 60 15.19 -24.26 2.87
N GLY A 61 15.71 -23.38 2.01
CA GLY A 61 16.34 -23.70 0.74
C GLY A 61 15.42 -23.77 -0.48
N PHE A 62 14.14 -23.41 -0.32
CA PHE A 62 13.21 -23.38 -1.44
C PHE A 62 13.32 -22.08 -2.23
N ARG A 63 13.14 -22.14 -3.54
CA ARG A 63 13.06 -20.98 -4.43
C ARG A 63 11.61 -20.65 -4.80
N PRO A 64 11.29 -19.38 -5.09
CA PRO A 64 9.92 -19.01 -5.44
C PRO A 64 9.45 -19.62 -6.76
N CYS A 65 8.19 -20.04 -6.80
CA CYS A 65 7.54 -20.53 -8.01
C CYS A 65 7.32 -19.38 -9.00
N LEU A 66 7.83 -19.50 -10.21
CA LEU A 66 7.66 -18.48 -11.25
C LEU A 66 6.22 -18.44 -11.81
N ARG A 67 5.46 -19.54 -11.69
CA ARG A 67 4.10 -19.66 -12.19
C ARG A 67 3.08 -18.97 -11.27
N CYS A 68 3.08 -19.29 -9.96
CA CYS A 68 2.13 -18.68 -9.01
C CYS A 68 2.66 -17.41 -8.35
N ARG A 69 3.94 -17.08 -8.57
CA ARG A 69 4.57 -15.82 -8.10
C ARG A 69 4.24 -15.51 -6.63
N PRO A 70 4.83 -16.25 -5.69
CA PRO A 70 4.53 -16.04 -4.27
C PRO A 70 4.95 -14.65 -3.78
N ASP A 71 5.83 -13.96 -4.49
CA ASP A 71 6.23 -12.57 -4.24
C ASP A 71 5.07 -11.56 -4.30
N ILE A 72 4.00 -11.88 -5.03
CA ILE A 72 2.78 -11.07 -5.11
C ILE A 72 1.66 -11.54 -4.17
N SER A 73 1.91 -12.52 -3.30
CA SER A 73 0.93 -12.96 -2.30
C SER A 73 0.42 -11.78 -1.47
N PRO A 74 -0.86 -11.82 -1.06
CA PRO A 74 -1.42 -10.80 -0.18
C PRO A 74 -0.58 -10.64 1.08
N ASN A 75 -0.38 -9.40 1.51
CA ASN A 75 0.12 -9.17 2.86
C ASN A 75 -1.04 -9.40 3.81
N HIS A 76 -0.91 -10.38 4.72
CA HIS A 76 -1.83 -10.44 5.85
C HIS A 76 -1.53 -9.27 6.78
N SER A 77 -2.53 -8.45 6.99
CA SER A 77 -2.47 -7.40 7.99
C SER A 77 -2.37 -8.04 9.38
N MET A 78 -1.23 -7.79 10.00
CA MET A 78 -0.99 -8.10 11.40
C MET A 78 -1.30 -6.85 12.20
N TRP A 79 -2.62 -6.60 12.47
CA TRP A 79 -3.06 -5.32 13.04
C TRP A 79 -3.32 -5.35 14.54
N GLU A 80 -3.26 -6.51 15.18
CA GLU A 80 -3.61 -6.65 16.58
C GLU A 80 -2.47 -7.21 17.43
N GLY A 81 -2.36 -6.71 18.64
CA GLY A 81 -1.40 -7.19 19.64
C GLY A 81 0.05 -7.15 19.17
N THR A 82 0.83 -8.16 19.53
CA THR A 82 2.25 -8.28 19.17
C THR A 82 2.47 -8.48 17.66
N ALA A 83 1.48 -8.97 16.93
CA ALA A 83 1.55 -9.09 15.47
C ALA A 83 1.57 -7.71 14.78
N ALA A 84 0.94 -6.68 15.36
CA ALA A 84 0.98 -5.32 14.82
C ALA A 84 2.38 -4.73 14.79
N VAL A 85 3.22 -5.03 15.79
CA VAL A 85 4.63 -4.61 15.81
C VAL A 85 5.39 -5.22 14.63
N VAL A 86 5.16 -6.50 14.35
CA VAL A 86 5.78 -7.21 13.22
C VAL A 86 5.27 -6.66 11.90
N GLY A 87 3.97 -6.36 11.78
CA GLY A 87 3.36 -5.75 10.60
C GLY A 87 4.01 -4.40 10.27
N ARG A 88 4.16 -3.51 11.26
CA ARG A 88 4.86 -2.21 11.12
C ARG A 88 6.32 -2.40 10.72
N ALA A 89 7.03 -3.34 11.33
CA ALA A 89 8.41 -3.65 10.94
C ALA A 89 8.52 -4.08 9.48
N ILE A 90 7.62 -4.96 9.01
CA ILE A 90 7.59 -5.41 7.61
C ILE A 90 7.29 -4.25 6.65
N GLN A 91 6.41 -3.33 7.02
CA GLN A 91 6.14 -2.13 6.22
C GLN A 91 7.38 -1.25 6.10
N ILE A 92 8.05 -0.93 7.23
CA ILE A 92 9.31 -0.15 7.22
C ILE A 92 10.37 -0.84 6.34
N ILE A 93 10.55 -2.14 6.47
CA ILE A 93 11.46 -2.94 5.64
C ILE A 93 11.07 -2.84 4.15
N SER A 94 9.80 -2.91 3.83
CA SER A 94 9.31 -2.93 2.43
C SER A 94 9.59 -1.63 1.68
N ILE A 95 9.45 -0.48 2.35
CA ILE A 95 9.73 0.85 1.76
C ILE A 95 11.23 1.22 1.76
N GLY A 96 12.11 0.38 2.32
CA GLY A 96 13.54 0.67 2.44
C GLY A 96 13.92 1.44 3.70
N GLY A 97 12.96 1.78 4.56
CA GLY A 97 13.19 2.58 5.76
C GLY A 97 14.05 1.91 6.84
N ALA A 98 14.49 0.67 6.63
CA ALA A 98 15.40 -0.06 7.53
C ALA A 98 16.72 -0.45 6.85
N ASP A 99 17.02 0.02 5.64
CA ASP A 99 18.20 -0.43 4.89
C ASP A 99 19.51 0.03 5.52
N ASP A 100 19.52 1.18 6.17
CA ASP A 100 20.65 1.77 6.85
C ASP A 100 20.60 1.65 8.38
N GLU A 101 19.55 1.04 8.89
CA GLU A 101 19.34 0.87 10.33
C GLU A 101 19.85 -0.47 10.85
N SER A 102 20.38 -0.45 12.08
CA SER A 102 20.57 -1.69 12.84
C SER A 102 19.20 -2.23 13.28
N LEU A 103 19.14 -3.53 13.58
CA LEU A 103 17.94 -4.13 14.16
C LEU A 103 17.51 -3.42 15.44
N GLU A 104 18.46 -2.95 16.23
CA GLU A 104 18.22 -2.22 17.47
C GLU A 104 17.52 -0.88 17.22
N ARG A 105 17.91 -0.13 16.18
CA ARG A 105 17.22 1.11 15.79
C ARG A 105 15.81 0.85 15.29
N LEU A 106 15.63 -0.16 14.43
CA LEU A 106 14.30 -0.56 13.98
C LEU A 106 13.41 -0.94 15.17
N ALA A 107 13.93 -1.71 16.11
CA ALA A 107 13.22 -2.11 17.32
C ALA A 107 12.85 -0.90 18.20
N CYS A 108 13.80 0.03 18.39
CA CYS A 108 13.56 1.28 19.13
C CYS A 108 12.42 2.10 18.52
N ARG A 109 12.40 2.27 17.20
CA ARG A 109 11.29 2.93 16.48
C ARG A 109 9.92 2.28 16.71
N LEU A 110 9.93 0.98 16.98
CA LEU A 110 8.71 0.18 17.22
C LEU A 110 8.35 0.10 18.71
N GLY A 111 9.13 0.75 19.60
CA GLY A 111 8.91 0.71 21.04
C GLY A 111 9.25 -0.61 21.70
N VAL A 112 10.16 -1.41 21.12
CA VAL A 112 10.55 -2.72 21.63
C VAL A 112 12.09 -2.89 21.62
N THR A 113 12.60 -3.93 22.28
CA THR A 113 14.04 -4.29 22.20
C THR A 113 14.31 -5.16 20.97
N GLY A 114 15.55 -5.14 20.44
CA GLY A 114 15.95 -5.99 19.32
C GLY A 114 15.75 -7.49 19.60
N ARG A 115 16.02 -7.94 20.83
CA ARG A 115 15.74 -9.34 21.26
C ARG A 115 14.25 -9.68 21.19
N HIS A 116 13.39 -8.75 21.66
CA HIS A 116 11.94 -8.94 21.61
C HIS A 116 11.43 -8.95 20.17
N LEU A 117 11.93 -8.06 19.33
CA LEU A 117 11.57 -8.01 17.90
C LEU A 117 11.95 -9.31 17.18
N ARG A 118 13.15 -9.87 17.41
CA ARG A 118 13.54 -11.19 16.85
C ARG A 118 12.58 -12.29 17.27
N ARG A 119 12.20 -12.35 18.56
CA ARG A 119 11.25 -13.35 19.06
C ARG A 119 9.88 -13.21 18.41
N LEU A 120 9.39 -11.98 18.23
CA LEU A 120 8.12 -11.74 17.56
C LEU A 120 8.17 -12.18 16.09
N PHE A 121 9.28 -11.91 15.40
CA PHE A 121 9.45 -12.35 14.01
C PHE A 121 9.49 -13.89 13.90
N ASP A 122 10.20 -14.57 14.79
CA ASP A 122 10.19 -16.03 14.82
C ASP A 122 8.77 -16.58 15.06
N GLN A 123 8.05 -16.02 16.01
CA GLN A 123 6.69 -16.43 16.35
C GLN A 123 5.68 -16.21 15.20
N HIS A 124 5.68 -15.03 14.59
CA HIS A 124 4.66 -14.63 13.61
C HIS A 124 5.04 -14.89 12.16
N VAL A 125 6.33 -14.82 11.84
CA VAL A 125 6.86 -14.90 10.47
C VAL A 125 7.64 -16.20 10.22
N GLY A 126 8.26 -16.76 11.26
CA GLY A 126 9.11 -17.94 11.16
C GLY A 126 10.42 -17.66 10.41
N ALA A 127 10.90 -16.41 10.44
CA ALA A 127 12.17 -15.97 9.84
C ALA A 127 12.66 -14.70 10.55
N ALA A 128 13.97 -14.47 10.56
CA ALA A 128 14.55 -13.28 11.16
C ALA A 128 14.23 -12.00 10.34
N PRO A 129 14.20 -10.80 10.96
CA PRO A 129 13.97 -9.53 10.25
C PRO A 129 14.90 -9.33 9.06
N ILE A 130 16.18 -9.72 9.17
CA ILE A 130 17.17 -9.59 8.11
C ILE A 130 16.85 -10.48 6.90
N ASP A 131 16.29 -11.67 7.14
CA ASP A 131 15.91 -12.59 6.07
C ASP A 131 14.70 -12.05 5.31
N VAL A 132 13.74 -11.48 6.04
CA VAL A 132 12.59 -10.80 5.42
C VAL A 132 13.04 -9.60 4.59
N ALA A 133 13.98 -8.79 5.10
CA ALA A 133 14.55 -7.67 4.35
C ALA A 133 15.27 -8.14 3.07
N THR A 134 16.07 -9.20 3.18
CA THR A 134 16.79 -9.78 2.04
C THR A 134 15.82 -10.34 1.00
N SER A 135 14.78 -11.04 1.44
CA SER A 135 13.71 -11.55 0.56
C SER A 135 13.03 -10.42 -0.22
N LYS A 136 12.62 -9.34 0.48
CA LYS A 136 11.99 -8.17 -0.15
C LYS A 136 12.91 -7.48 -1.15
N ARG A 137 14.19 -7.29 -0.82
CA ARG A 137 15.21 -6.73 -1.74
C ARG A 137 15.36 -7.58 -3.00
N LEU A 138 15.43 -8.91 -2.87
CA LEU A 138 15.56 -9.83 -4.00
C LEU A 138 14.31 -9.84 -4.87
N HIS A 139 13.11 -9.70 -4.31
CA HIS A 139 11.89 -9.61 -5.09
C HIS A 139 11.84 -8.33 -5.95
N ILE A 140 12.24 -7.18 -5.38
CA ILE A 140 12.37 -5.92 -6.14
C ILE A 140 13.43 -6.06 -7.24
N ALA A 141 14.62 -6.60 -6.90
CA ALA A 141 15.68 -6.80 -7.89
C ALA A 141 15.22 -7.70 -9.04
N ARG A 142 14.54 -8.80 -8.75
CA ARG A 142 13.98 -9.69 -9.76
C ARG A 142 13.00 -8.97 -10.68
N GLN A 143 12.11 -8.15 -10.09
CA GLN A 143 11.14 -7.37 -10.86
C GLN A 143 11.85 -6.39 -11.80
N LEU A 144 12.81 -5.60 -11.30
CA LEU A 144 13.55 -4.63 -12.09
C LEU A 144 14.38 -5.31 -13.19
N LEU A 145 15.01 -6.45 -12.90
CA LEU A 145 15.76 -7.23 -13.90
C LEU A 145 14.89 -7.71 -15.05
N SER A 146 13.63 -8.05 -14.79
CA SER A 146 12.71 -8.57 -15.81
C SER A 146 11.91 -7.50 -16.53
N GLN A 147 11.90 -6.25 -16.05
CA GLN A 147 11.01 -5.20 -16.57
C GLN A 147 11.75 -3.94 -17.03
N THR A 148 13.05 -3.80 -16.76
CA THR A 148 13.78 -2.56 -17.04
C THR A 148 15.15 -2.82 -17.65
N ARG A 149 15.69 -1.77 -18.35
CA ARG A 149 17.06 -1.76 -18.88
C ARG A 149 18.10 -1.27 -17.85
N ILE A 150 17.69 -0.92 -16.65
CA ILE A 150 18.57 -0.44 -15.59
C ILE A 150 19.75 -1.42 -15.42
N SER A 151 20.95 -0.91 -15.22
CA SER A 151 22.15 -1.74 -15.07
C SER A 151 22.00 -2.71 -13.87
N VAL A 152 22.64 -3.87 -13.94
CA VAL A 152 22.64 -4.84 -12.81
C VAL A 152 23.20 -4.19 -11.54
N THR A 153 24.17 -3.30 -11.69
CA THR A 153 24.77 -2.54 -10.61
C THR A 153 23.75 -1.60 -9.96
N ASP A 154 23.06 -0.81 -10.77
CA ASP A 154 22.05 0.14 -10.30
C ASP A 154 20.86 -0.60 -9.66
N ILE A 155 20.43 -1.73 -10.23
CA ILE A 155 19.39 -2.58 -9.64
C ILE A 155 19.79 -3.11 -8.27
N ALA A 156 21.07 -3.47 -8.06
CA ALA A 156 21.54 -3.88 -6.74
C ALA A 156 21.32 -2.79 -5.70
N PHE A 157 21.72 -1.55 -6.02
CA PHE A 157 21.54 -0.40 -5.11
C PHE A 157 20.08 0.01 -4.96
N ALA A 158 19.32 0.09 -6.06
CA ALA A 158 17.88 0.37 -6.03
C ALA A 158 17.08 -0.61 -5.17
N SER A 159 17.53 -1.86 -5.13
CA SER A 159 16.91 -2.90 -4.31
C SER A 159 17.32 -2.84 -2.83
N GLY A 160 18.26 -1.96 -2.45
CA GLY A 160 18.70 -1.76 -1.08
C GLY A 160 19.91 -2.63 -0.68
N PHE A 161 20.67 -3.18 -1.64
CA PHE A 161 21.95 -3.82 -1.34
C PHE A 161 23.06 -2.78 -1.30
N LYS A 162 23.94 -2.87 -0.30
CA LYS A 162 25.11 -2.00 -0.15
C LYS A 162 26.36 -2.51 -0.87
N SER A 163 26.30 -3.71 -1.45
CA SER A 163 27.43 -4.36 -2.12
C SER A 163 26.95 -5.23 -3.27
N ILE A 164 27.52 -5.00 -4.45
CA ILE A 164 27.24 -5.78 -5.66
C ILE A 164 27.63 -7.25 -5.46
N ARG A 165 28.75 -7.51 -4.77
CA ARG A 165 29.18 -8.89 -4.47
C ARG A 165 28.11 -9.61 -3.64
N ARG A 166 27.60 -8.97 -2.56
CA ARG A 166 26.57 -9.55 -1.70
C ARG A 166 25.24 -9.73 -2.45
N PHE A 167 24.88 -8.78 -3.30
CA PHE A 167 23.72 -8.89 -4.18
C PHE A 167 23.83 -10.11 -5.10
N ASN A 168 24.92 -10.22 -5.87
CA ASN A 168 25.13 -11.33 -6.81
C ASN A 168 25.07 -12.68 -6.11
N GLN A 169 25.73 -12.80 -4.94
CA GLN A 169 25.73 -14.02 -4.15
C GLN A 169 24.30 -14.37 -3.69
N SER A 170 23.61 -13.42 -3.02
CA SER A 170 22.26 -13.64 -2.50
C SER A 170 21.25 -13.97 -3.61
N PHE A 171 21.40 -13.32 -4.77
CA PHE A 171 20.54 -13.56 -5.93
C PHE A 171 20.77 -14.94 -6.51
N LYS A 172 22.05 -15.34 -6.72
CA LYS A 172 22.42 -16.66 -7.22
C LYS A 172 21.98 -17.78 -6.27
N ASP A 173 22.19 -17.60 -4.97
CA ASP A 173 21.75 -18.57 -3.96
C ASP A 173 20.23 -18.78 -4.01
N ARG A 174 19.47 -17.68 -4.19
CA ARG A 174 18.01 -17.70 -4.23
C ARG A 174 17.43 -18.26 -5.51
N TYR A 175 17.90 -17.77 -6.66
CA TYR A 175 17.30 -18.08 -7.96
C TYR A 175 18.08 -19.12 -8.77
N ARG A 176 19.25 -19.60 -8.25
CA ARG A 176 20.16 -20.55 -8.91
C ARG A 176 20.67 -20.05 -10.27
N ARG A 177 20.59 -18.74 -10.51
CA ARG A 177 21.08 -18.03 -11.69
C ARG A 177 21.68 -16.70 -11.27
N SER A 178 22.69 -16.23 -11.98
CA SER A 178 23.19 -14.88 -11.76
C SER A 178 22.15 -13.82 -12.21
N PRO A 179 22.23 -12.59 -11.71
CA PRO A 179 21.35 -11.52 -12.19
C PRO A 179 21.41 -11.29 -13.70
N ARG A 180 22.61 -11.45 -14.31
CA ARG A 180 22.79 -11.31 -15.76
C ARG A 180 22.08 -12.41 -16.54
N GLU A 181 22.19 -13.67 -16.12
CA GLU A 181 21.50 -14.83 -16.72
C GLU A 181 19.99 -14.79 -16.49
N PHE A 182 19.54 -14.09 -15.44
CA PHE A 182 18.11 -13.94 -15.13
C PHE A 182 17.45 -12.85 -15.97
N ARG A 183 18.22 -11.88 -16.47
CA ARG A 183 17.72 -10.79 -17.31
C ARG A 183 17.19 -11.36 -18.62
N ASN A 184 15.88 -11.34 -18.79
CA ASN A 184 15.19 -11.73 -20.01
C ASN A 184 14.26 -10.58 -20.41
N PHE A 185 14.86 -9.47 -20.86
CA PHE A 185 14.14 -8.28 -21.24
C PHE A 185 14.02 -8.25 -22.77
N GLU A 186 12.80 -8.40 -23.28
CA GLU A 186 12.48 -8.15 -24.68
C GLU A 186 12.42 -6.64 -24.90
N ASP A 187 13.11 -6.19 -25.91
CA ASP A 187 13.27 -4.76 -26.23
C ASP A 187 11.97 -4.21 -26.80
N THR A 188 11.13 -3.64 -25.95
CA THR A 188 10.04 -2.76 -26.38
C THR A 188 10.49 -1.34 -26.15
N ASP A 189 10.59 -0.54 -27.21
CA ASP A 189 10.97 0.86 -27.15
C ASP A 189 9.94 1.63 -26.29
N HIS A 190 10.36 2.10 -25.13
CA HIS A 190 9.44 2.74 -24.16
C HIS A 190 9.81 4.20 -23.86
N GLY A 191 10.54 4.89 -24.76
CA GLY A 191 10.90 6.30 -24.57
C GLY A 191 11.82 6.54 -23.35
N GLU A 192 11.83 7.76 -22.83
CA GLU A 192 12.71 8.19 -21.73
C GLU A 192 12.26 7.72 -20.32
N GLY A 193 11.09 7.07 -20.18
CA GLY A 193 10.50 6.67 -18.90
C GLY A 193 10.85 5.23 -18.48
N ILE A 194 10.78 4.98 -17.17
CA ILE A 194 10.85 3.63 -16.60
C ILE A 194 9.43 3.06 -16.55
N ARG A 195 9.19 1.95 -17.25
CA ARG A 195 7.88 1.27 -17.23
C ARG A 195 7.91 0.05 -16.33
N LEU A 196 6.92 -0.01 -15.42
CA LEU A 196 6.78 -1.08 -14.44
C LEU A 196 5.39 -1.70 -14.54
N ARG A 197 5.30 -3.02 -14.45
CA ARG A 197 4.05 -3.75 -14.33
C ARG A 197 3.89 -4.26 -12.91
N LEU A 198 2.83 -3.82 -12.24
CA LEU A 198 2.55 -4.18 -10.87
C LEU A 198 1.31 -5.08 -10.82
N PRO A 199 1.47 -6.38 -10.51
CA PRO A 199 0.36 -7.31 -10.45
C PRO A 199 -0.68 -6.90 -9.40
N VAL A 200 -1.95 -7.08 -9.75
CA VAL A 200 -3.10 -6.88 -8.89
C VAL A 200 -3.75 -8.22 -8.59
N LEU A 201 -4.09 -8.48 -7.35
CA LEU A 201 -4.71 -9.73 -6.93
C LEU A 201 -6.22 -9.70 -7.10
N GLY A 202 -6.75 -10.75 -7.73
CA GLY A 202 -8.19 -10.96 -7.92
C GLY A 202 -8.87 -9.91 -8.82
N PRO A 203 -10.21 -9.83 -8.78
CA PRO A 203 -10.94 -8.83 -9.56
C PRO A 203 -10.56 -7.43 -9.12
N TYR A 204 -10.49 -6.49 -10.09
CA TYR A 204 -10.12 -5.10 -9.87
C TYR A 204 -11.01 -4.18 -10.68
N ASP A 205 -11.73 -3.30 -10.00
CA ASP A 205 -12.58 -2.30 -10.62
C ASP A 205 -11.80 -1.01 -10.83
N TRP A 206 -11.10 -0.94 -11.96
CA TRP A 206 -10.29 0.22 -12.33
C TRP A 206 -11.12 1.48 -12.53
N GLU A 207 -12.31 1.34 -13.11
CA GLU A 207 -13.21 2.47 -13.35
C GLU A 207 -13.70 3.07 -12.04
N PHE A 208 -14.04 2.24 -11.06
CA PHE A 208 -14.38 2.71 -9.72
C PHE A 208 -13.20 3.43 -9.05
N GLN A 209 -11.98 2.90 -9.21
CA GLN A 209 -10.77 3.56 -8.71
C GLN A 209 -10.53 4.94 -9.35
N LEU A 210 -10.63 5.01 -10.67
CA LEU A 210 -10.48 6.28 -11.39
C LEU A 210 -11.58 7.29 -11.03
N HIS A 211 -12.83 6.83 -10.99
CA HIS A 211 -13.95 7.69 -10.64
C HIS A 211 -13.83 8.24 -9.21
N GLY A 212 -13.44 7.39 -8.25
CA GLY A 212 -13.21 7.81 -6.88
C GLY A 212 -12.06 8.82 -6.76
N ARG A 213 -10.99 8.68 -7.55
CA ARG A 213 -9.90 9.65 -7.61
C ARG A 213 -10.32 10.92 -8.33
N ALA A 214 -10.98 10.81 -9.48
CA ALA A 214 -11.47 11.97 -10.24
C ALA A 214 -12.38 12.87 -9.40
N GLY A 215 -13.20 12.28 -8.51
CA GLY A 215 -14.04 13.03 -7.58
C GLY A 215 -13.27 13.72 -6.43
N HIS A 216 -11.98 13.51 -6.29
CA HIS A 216 -11.14 14.04 -5.21
C HIS A 216 -9.77 14.55 -5.72
N LEU A 217 -9.64 14.85 -7.01
CA LEU A 217 -8.41 15.34 -7.60
C LEU A 217 -7.92 16.63 -6.94
N VAL A 218 -6.63 16.69 -6.74
CA VAL A 218 -5.94 17.93 -6.36
C VAL A 218 -5.34 18.55 -7.64
N SER A 219 -6.03 19.52 -8.21
CA SER A 219 -5.56 20.24 -9.41
C SER A 219 -4.13 20.75 -9.25
N GLY A 220 -3.34 20.58 -10.30
CA GLY A 220 -1.91 20.92 -10.29
C GLY A 220 -1.01 19.77 -9.84
N LEU A 221 -1.54 18.78 -9.11
CA LEU A 221 -0.81 17.58 -8.69
C LEU A 221 -1.25 16.32 -9.40
N GLU A 222 -2.53 16.25 -9.77
CA GLU A 222 -3.17 15.04 -10.28
C GLU A 222 -4.04 15.35 -11.49
N SER A 223 -4.12 14.39 -12.41
CA SER A 223 -5.08 14.41 -13.51
C SER A 223 -5.56 12.99 -13.84
N VAL A 224 -6.73 12.91 -14.47
CA VAL A 224 -7.28 11.68 -15.04
C VAL A 224 -7.63 11.97 -16.49
N SER A 225 -6.99 11.27 -17.42
CA SER A 225 -7.23 11.39 -18.85
C SER A 225 -7.07 10.03 -19.52
N GLU A 226 -7.88 9.77 -20.55
CA GLU A 226 -7.78 8.55 -21.37
C GLU A 226 -7.77 7.22 -20.57
N GLY A 227 -8.49 7.18 -19.44
CA GLY A 227 -8.55 6.02 -18.58
C GLY A 227 -7.28 5.78 -17.74
N ARG A 228 -6.40 6.77 -17.66
CA ARG A 228 -5.16 6.74 -16.89
C ARG A 228 -5.18 7.80 -15.78
N PHE A 229 -4.50 7.52 -14.69
CA PHE A 229 -4.29 8.45 -13.59
C PHE A 229 -2.85 8.97 -13.65
N GLN A 230 -2.71 10.28 -13.65
CA GLN A 230 -1.41 10.96 -13.67
C GLN A 230 -1.19 11.75 -12.39
N ARG A 231 0.04 11.79 -11.94
CA ARG A 231 0.41 12.49 -10.72
C ARG A 231 1.87 12.90 -10.72
N VAL A 232 2.15 14.06 -10.10
CA VAL A 232 3.51 14.43 -9.71
C VAL A 232 3.76 14.11 -8.24
N LEU A 233 4.91 13.53 -7.95
CA LEU A 233 5.41 13.25 -6.60
C LEU A 233 6.70 14.03 -6.35
N ARG A 234 6.95 14.33 -5.08
CA ARG A 234 8.21 14.95 -4.65
C ARG A 234 9.18 13.88 -4.14
N PHE A 235 10.35 13.78 -4.74
CA PHE A 235 11.48 12.98 -4.24
C PHE A 235 12.69 13.89 -3.99
N GLY A 236 12.95 14.23 -2.72
CA GLY A 236 13.82 15.35 -2.38
C GLY A 236 13.23 16.65 -2.91
N ASP A 237 13.98 17.37 -3.74
CA ASP A 237 13.51 18.59 -4.41
C ASP A 237 13.19 18.36 -5.90
N ARG A 238 13.07 17.09 -6.34
CA ARG A 238 12.85 16.73 -7.74
C ARG A 238 11.40 16.30 -7.99
N PRO A 239 10.81 16.67 -9.13
CA PRO A 239 9.54 16.11 -9.59
C PRO A 239 9.75 14.72 -10.18
N VAL A 240 8.88 13.80 -9.74
CA VAL A 240 8.72 12.47 -10.33
C VAL A 240 7.31 12.36 -10.84
N PHE A 241 7.15 12.14 -12.14
CA PHE A 241 5.86 12.03 -12.79
C PHE A 241 5.48 10.58 -12.92
N LEU A 242 4.27 10.28 -12.49
CA LEU A 242 3.63 8.97 -12.62
C LEU A 242 2.50 9.05 -13.63
N ASP A 243 2.41 8.02 -14.47
CA ASP A 243 1.26 7.76 -15.31
C ASP A 243 0.86 6.29 -15.09
N VAL A 244 -0.36 6.05 -14.61
CA VAL A 244 -0.83 4.74 -14.17
C VAL A 244 -2.08 4.33 -14.92
N GLY A 245 -1.99 3.20 -15.63
CA GLY A 245 -3.11 2.53 -16.27
C GLY A 245 -3.33 1.13 -15.71
N TYR A 246 -4.36 0.45 -16.17
CA TYR A 246 -4.64 -0.93 -15.80
C TYR A 246 -4.86 -1.81 -17.03
N ASP A 247 -4.06 -2.85 -17.15
CA ASP A 247 -4.24 -3.88 -18.17
C ASP A 247 -5.13 -5.02 -17.64
N ARG A 248 -6.35 -5.08 -18.14
CA ARG A 248 -7.33 -6.12 -17.74
C ARG A 248 -6.91 -7.53 -18.19
N LYS A 249 -6.11 -7.67 -19.25
CA LYS A 249 -5.70 -8.98 -19.78
C LYS A 249 -4.65 -9.64 -18.88
N THR A 250 -3.71 -8.86 -18.40
CA THR A 250 -2.64 -9.33 -17.51
C THR A 250 -2.98 -9.19 -16.03
N SER A 251 -4.03 -8.42 -15.70
CA SER A 251 -4.37 -8.02 -14.33
C SER A 251 -3.21 -7.30 -13.63
N GLU A 252 -2.62 -6.32 -14.33
CA GLU A 252 -1.49 -5.54 -13.84
C GLU A 252 -1.75 -4.05 -13.98
N LEU A 253 -1.25 -3.26 -13.03
CA LEU A 253 -1.09 -1.83 -13.25
C LEU A 253 0.10 -1.65 -14.19
N ASP A 254 -0.12 -0.83 -15.21
CA ASP A 254 0.91 -0.35 -16.13
C ASP A 254 1.34 1.04 -15.65
N VAL A 255 2.55 1.14 -15.12
CA VAL A 255 3.06 2.33 -14.45
C VAL A 255 4.26 2.88 -15.22
N GLU A 256 4.11 4.06 -15.78
CA GLU A 256 5.22 4.82 -16.36
C GLU A 256 5.73 5.85 -15.35
N VAL A 257 7.05 5.94 -15.22
CA VAL A 257 7.75 6.79 -14.26
C VAL A 257 8.77 7.62 -15.00
N ARG A 258 8.71 8.95 -14.85
CA ARG A 258 9.70 9.90 -15.40
C ARG A 258 10.29 10.77 -14.30
N GLY A 259 11.57 11.12 -14.42
CA GLY A 259 12.28 11.95 -13.44
C GLY A 259 12.76 11.22 -12.17
N ALA A 260 12.48 9.93 -12.01
CA ALA A 260 12.94 9.17 -10.87
C ALA A 260 14.40 8.73 -10.99
N LEU A 261 15.15 8.82 -9.89
CA LEU A 261 16.40 8.09 -9.75
C LEU A 261 16.13 6.60 -9.50
N VAL A 262 17.11 5.78 -9.78
CA VAL A 262 17.00 4.34 -9.56
C VAL A 262 16.73 4.00 -8.09
N THR A 263 17.30 4.78 -7.16
CA THR A 263 17.07 4.67 -5.71
C THR A 263 15.64 4.99 -5.27
N ASP A 264 14.91 5.76 -6.06
CA ASP A 264 13.52 6.15 -5.77
C ASP A 264 12.52 5.02 -6.11
N LEU A 265 12.92 4.05 -6.94
CA LEU A 265 12.00 3.03 -7.47
C LEU A 265 11.39 2.13 -6.39
N ARG A 266 12.16 1.76 -5.38
CA ARG A 266 11.65 0.91 -4.30
C ARG A 266 10.56 1.58 -3.46
N PRO A 267 10.78 2.77 -2.89
CA PRO A 267 9.71 3.48 -2.19
C PRO A 267 8.54 3.84 -3.12
N LEU A 268 8.80 4.20 -4.37
CA LEU A 268 7.78 4.50 -5.36
C LEU A 268 6.88 3.28 -5.66
N ILE A 269 7.45 2.10 -5.90
CA ILE A 269 6.70 0.86 -6.10
C ILE A 269 5.82 0.56 -4.87
N ALA A 270 6.35 0.75 -3.66
CA ALA A 270 5.59 0.56 -2.43
C ALA A 270 4.43 1.56 -2.32
N THR A 271 4.67 2.83 -2.63
CA THR A 271 3.65 3.89 -2.64
C THR A 271 2.54 3.60 -3.65
N VAL A 272 2.88 3.21 -4.89
CA VAL A 272 1.88 2.86 -5.91
C VAL A 272 1.07 1.63 -5.48
N LYS A 273 1.72 0.60 -4.94
CA LYS A 273 1.02 -0.59 -4.42
C LYS A 273 0.05 -0.25 -3.29
N HIS A 274 0.44 0.67 -2.41
CA HIS A 274 -0.42 1.17 -1.33
C HIS A 274 -1.56 2.01 -1.88
N ALA A 275 -1.25 3.00 -2.74
CA ALA A 275 -2.23 3.91 -3.29
C ALA A 275 -3.35 3.18 -4.05
N PHE A 276 -3.03 2.12 -4.77
CA PHE A 276 -3.98 1.33 -5.56
C PHE A 276 -4.41 0.00 -4.90
N ASP A 277 -3.98 -0.24 -3.66
CA ASP A 277 -4.35 -1.44 -2.87
C ASP A 277 -4.21 -2.75 -3.67
N THR A 278 -3.08 -2.89 -4.36
CA THR A 278 -2.85 -4.02 -5.28
C THR A 278 -2.70 -5.37 -4.58
N GLN A 279 -2.42 -5.37 -3.28
CA GLN A 279 -2.09 -6.56 -2.50
C GLN A 279 -3.29 -7.12 -1.71
N LEU A 280 -4.47 -6.51 -1.81
CA LEU A 280 -5.68 -7.06 -1.20
C LEU A 280 -6.05 -8.40 -1.82
N ASN A 281 -6.42 -9.35 -1.00
CA ASN A 281 -7.11 -10.57 -1.44
C ASN A 281 -8.64 -10.43 -1.24
N PRO A 282 -9.42 -10.01 -2.25
CA PRO A 282 -10.87 -9.82 -2.10
C PRO A 282 -11.59 -11.11 -1.77
N ALA A 283 -11.11 -12.26 -2.25
CA ALA A 283 -11.71 -13.56 -1.98
C ALA A 283 -11.71 -13.89 -0.48
N ALA A 284 -10.70 -13.45 0.28
CA ALA A 284 -10.67 -13.62 1.73
C ALA A 284 -11.81 -12.87 2.41
N ILE A 285 -12.16 -11.68 1.93
CA ILE A 285 -13.27 -10.86 2.46
C ILE A 285 -14.60 -11.46 2.03
N GLU A 286 -14.77 -11.74 0.75
CA GLU A 286 -16.03 -12.22 0.16
C GLU A 286 -16.47 -13.56 0.78
N LEU A 287 -15.52 -14.49 1.01
CA LEU A 287 -15.81 -15.78 1.65
C LEU A 287 -16.20 -15.66 3.13
N ASN A 288 -15.66 -14.68 3.85
CA ASN A 288 -16.02 -14.46 5.25
C ASN A 288 -17.32 -13.66 5.42
N THR A 289 -17.57 -12.69 4.55
CA THR A 289 -18.72 -11.78 4.66
C THR A 289 -19.91 -12.20 3.79
N LYS A 290 -19.71 -13.13 2.84
CA LYS A 290 -20.68 -13.54 1.81
C LYS A 290 -21.14 -12.40 0.89
N ILE A 291 -20.42 -11.28 0.87
CA ILE A 291 -20.70 -10.12 0.02
C ILE A 291 -19.62 -10.02 -1.05
N ARG A 292 -20.04 -9.87 -2.30
CA ARG A 292 -19.12 -9.63 -3.42
C ARG A 292 -18.69 -8.17 -3.43
N LEU A 293 -17.40 -7.93 -3.25
CA LEU A 293 -16.81 -6.58 -3.31
C LEU A 293 -16.77 -6.04 -4.74
N GLY A 294 -16.81 -6.93 -5.75
CA GLY A 294 -16.79 -6.52 -7.15
C GLY A 294 -15.55 -5.75 -7.57
N GLY A 295 -14.41 -6.10 -7.01
CA GLY A 295 -13.12 -5.49 -7.36
C GLY A 295 -12.81 -4.15 -6.70
N VAL A 296 -13.63 -3.70 -5.75
CA VAL A 296 -13.40 -2.47 -4.98
C VAL A 296 -12.09 -2.56 -4.19
N ARG A 297 -11.34 -1.46 -4.16
CA ARG A 297 -10.08 -1.30 -3.44
C ARG A 297 -10.05 0.00 -2.66
N LEU A 298 -9.29 0.03 -1.58
CA LEU A 298 -9.04 1.27 -0.82
C LEU A 298 -8.24 2.26 -1.68
N PRO A 299 -8.71 3.51 -1.84
CA PRO A 299 -7.94 4.56 -2.49
C PRO A 299 -6.90 5.10 -1.47
N GLY A 300 -5.75 4.43 -1.38
CA GLY A 300 -4.67 4.82 -0.49
C GLY A 300 -4.01 6.15 -0.87
N ALA A 301 -3.32 6.76 0.09
CA ALA A 301 -2.58 8.00 -0.09
C ALA A 301 -1.27 7.78 -0.87
N PHE A 302 -0.92 8.75 -1.72
CA PHE A 302 0.43 8.91 -2.24
C PHE A 302 1.31 9.67 -1.24
N ASP A 303 0.75 10.71 -0.64
CA ASP A 303 1.33 11.46 0.47
C ASP A 303 0.31 11.49 1.61
N PRO A 304 0.66 10.96 2.80
CA PRO A 304 -0.26 10.92 3.93
C PRO A 304 -0.60 12.30 4.50
N PHE A 305 0.35 13.25 4.52
CA PHE A 305 0.09 14.61 5.01
C PHE A 305 -0.89 15.36 4.10
N GLU A 306 -0.64 15.34 2.79
CA GLU A 306 -1.56 15.88 1.78
C GLU A 306 -2.96 15.31 1.96
N THR A 307 -3.07 13.97 2.03
CA THR A 307 -4.35 13.28 2.17
C THR A 307 -5.07 13.70 3.45
N ALA A 308 -4.37 13.82 4.58
CA ALA A 308 -4.94 14.27 5.84
C ALA A 308 -5.48 15.71 5.76
N VAL A 309 -4.73 16.62 5.12
CA VAL A 309 -5.19 18.00 4.87
C VAL A 309 -6.43 18.00 3.97
N CYS A 310 -6.44 17.22 2.88
CA CYS A 310 -7.59 17.11 1.98
C CYS A 310 -8.83 16.53 2.69
N VAL A 311 -8.68 15.58 3.61
CA VAL A 311 -9.79 15.08 4.45
C VAL A 311 -10.36 16.19 5.32
N ILE A 312 -9.53 17.06 5.93
CA ILE A 312 -10.00 18.20 6.73
C ILE A 312 -10.71 19.23 5.84
N LEU A 313 -10.18 19.52 4.64
CA LEU A 313 -10.83 20.41 3.66
C LEU A 313 -12.21 19.92 3.24
N GLY A 314 -12.41 18.60 3.21
CA GLY A 314 -13.66 17.94 2.84
C GLY A 314 -14.72 17.86 3.95
N GLN A 315 -14.41 18.29 5.18
CA GLN A 315 -15.40 18.25 6.28
C GLN A 315 -16.62 19.11 5.96
N LEU A 316 -17.83 18.55 6.09
CA LEU A 316 -19.12 19.26 5.98
C LEU A 316 -19.28 20.11 4.69
N VAL A 317 -18.65 19.73 3.60
CA VAL A 317 -18.79 20.37 2.28
C VAL A 317 -18.97 19.33 1.20
N SER A 318 -19.47 19.75 0.04
CA SER A 318 -19.53 18.86 -1.12
C SER A 318 -18.11 18.51 -1.63
N THR A 319 -18.00 17.40 -2.32
CA THR A 319 -16.75 16.97 -2.97
C THR A 319 -16.18 18.06 -3.90
N GLU A 320 -17.05 18.70 -4.69
CA GLU A 320 -16.67 19.81 -5.57
C GLU A 320 -16.07 21.00 -4.81
N GLN A 321 -16.71 21.39 -3.68
CA GLN A 321 -16.19 22.45 -2.85
C GLN A 321 -14.84 22.10 -2.20
N ALA A 322 -14.66 20.83 -1.79
CA ALA A 322 -13.40 20.34 -1.26
C ALA A 322 -12.30 20.43 -2.32
N MET A 323 -12.57 20.00 -3.56
CA MET A 323 -11.63 20.09 -4.68
C MET A 323 -11.21 21.52 -4.97
N LYS A 324 -12.16 22.46 -5.08
CA LYS A 324 -11.87 23.89 -5.29
C LYS A 324 -11.00 24.50 -4.18
N LYS A 325 -11.19 24.06 -2.93
CA LYS A 325 -10.34 24.51 -1.80
C LYS A 325 -8.94 23.91 -1.87
N SER A 326 -8.82 22.63 -2.22
CA SER A 326 -7.52 21.97 -2.41
C SER A 326 -6.74 22.60 -3.57
N GLU A 327 -7.41 22.91 -4.68
CA GLU A 327 -6.81 23.61 -5.80
C GLU A 327 -6.26 24.99 -5.40
N LYS A 328 -7.09 25.83 -4.72
CA LYS A 328 -6.65 27.15 -4.23
C LYS A 328 -5.49 27.03 -3.23
N LEU A 329 -5.52 25.99 -2.36
CA LEU A 329 -4.43 25.75 -1.41
C LEU A 329 -3.12 25.47 -2.14
N VAL A 330 -3.15 24.63 -3.16
CA VAL A 330 -1.96 24.30 -3.97
C VAL A 330 -1.48 25.51 -4.77
N GLN A 331 -2.37 26.25 -5.40
CA GLN A 331 -2.03 27.45 -6.18
C GLN A 331 -1.37 28.55 -5.33
N LEU A 332 -1.83 28.74 -4.07
CA LEU A 332 -1.35 29.83 -3.21
C LEU A 332 -0.14 29.45 -2.37
N PHE A 333 -0.02 28.20 -1.97
CA PHE A 333 0.97 27.75 -0.99
C PHE A 333 1.86 26.62 -1.50
N GLY A 334 1.50 26.00 -2.64
CA GLY A 334 2.30 24.95 -3.28
C GLY A 334 3.54 25.52 -3.92
N GLU A 335 4.54 24.69 -4.13
CA GLU A 335 5.78 25.05 -4.81
C GLU A 335 5.65 24.73 -6.31
N PRO A 336 5.81 25.71 -7.20
CA PRO A 336 5.77 25.48 -8.64
C PRO A 336 6.87 24.51 -9.09
N ILE A 337 6.58 23.69 -10.09
CA ILE A 337 7.54 22.77 -10.70
C ILE A 337 8.26 23.50 -11.84
N GLY A 338 9.60 23.37 -11.92
CA GLY A 338 10.40 24.05 -12.95
C GLY A 338 10.04 23.63 -14.38
N GLU A 339 9.67 22.37 -14.60
CA GLU A 339 9.24 21.83 -15.89
C GLU A 339 7.82 21.21 -15.75
N PRO A 340 6.77 22.02 -15.80
CA PRO A 340 5.42 21.55 -15.62
C PRO A 340 4.94 20.70 -16.81
N GLN A 341 4.09 19.70 -16.49
CA GLN A 341 3.36 18.94 -17.51
C GLN A 341 1.88 19.35 -17.49
N PRO A 342 1.10 19.08 -18.55
CA PRO A 342 -0.32 19.41 -18.58
C PRO A 342 -1.05 18.87 -17.34
N GLY A 343 -1.66 19.76 -16.55
CA GLY A 343 -2.34 19.42 -15.30
C GLY A 343 -1.47 19.12 -14.09
N LEU A 344 -0.13 19.08 -14.24
CA LEU A 344 0.84 18.77 -13.17
C LEU A 344 1.86 19.93 -13.07
N THR A 345 1.59 20.88 -12.21
CA THR A 345 2.26 22.19 -12.18
C THR A 345 2.89 22.55 -10.85
N HIS A 346 2.48 21.92 -9.78
CA HIS A 346 2.91 22.24 -8.41
C HIS A 346 3.17 20.98 -7.60
N PHE A 347 3.96 21.15 -6.55
CA PHE A 347 3.97 20.24 -5.42
C PHE A 347 2.96 20.69 -4.35
N PHE A 348 2.46 19.74 -3.58
CA PHE A 348 1.67 20.07 -2.38
C PHE A 348 2.51 20.87 -1.37
N PRO A 349 1.91 21.84 -0.67
CA PRO A 349 2.62 22.63 0.32
C PRO A 349 3.25 21.77 1.42
N LYS A 350 4.49 22.11 1.81
CA LYS A 350 5.16 21.43 2.93
C LYS A 350 4.44 21.72 4.26
N PRO A 351 4.53 20.81 5.26
CA PRO A 351 3.93 21.04 6.57
C PRO A 351 4.33 22.37 7.22
N GLU A 352 5.60 22.77 7.09
CA GLU A 352 6.15 24.00 7.63
C GLU A 352 5.43 25.24 7.05
N ILE A 353 5.11 25.20 5.76
CA ILE A 353 4.40 26.28 5.07
C ILE A 353 2.97 26.40 5.59
N LEU A 354 2.24 25.26 5.68
CA LEU A 354 0.85 25.27 6.13
C LEU A 354 0.70 25.58 7.63
N ALA A 355 1.72 25.32 8.43
CA ALA A 355 1.74 25.70 9.85
C ALA A 355 1.59 27.20 10.06
N GLU A 356 2.15 28.03 9.15
CA GLU A 356 2.14 29.49 9.25
C GLU A 356 1.18 30.18 8.26
N ALA A 357 0.56 29.41 7.34
CA ALA A 357 -0.29 29.95 6.28
C ALA A 357 -1.57 30.61 6.79
N ASN A 358 -1.98 31.72 6.15
CA ASN A 358 -3.31 32.30 6.31
C ASN A 358 -4.32 31.56 5.40
N LEU A 359 -4.90 30.49 5.91
CA LEU A 359 -5.82 29.64 5.14
C LEU A 359 -7.25 30.21 5.02
N ARG A 360 -7.52 31.34 5.65
CA ARG A 360 -8.78 32.06 5.44
C ARG A 360 -8.88 32.64 4.04
N SER A 361 -7.75 32.91 3.40
CA SER A 361 -7.66 33.37 2.00
C SER A 361 -8.31 32.40 1.00
N ILE A 362 -8.37 31.11 1.33
CA ILE A 362 -9.04 30.08 0.51
C ILE A 362 -10.47 29.78 0.97
N GLY A 363 -11.02 30.58 1.88
CA GLY A 363 -12.42 30.46 2.35
C GLY A 363 -12.60 29.39 3.43
N LEU A 364 -11.61 29.17 4.29
CA LEU A 364 -11.76 28.28 5.44
C LEU A 364 -12.35 29.03 6.66
N THR A 365 -13.10 28.28 7.46
CA THR A 365 -13.51 28.76 8.80
C THR A 365 -12.30 28.77 9.73
N ARG A 366 -12.37 29.60 10.81
CA ARG A 366 -11.30 29.65 11.83
C ARG A 366 -10.96 28.28 12.41
N ALA A 367 -11.98 27.43 12.63
CA ALA A 367 -11.78 26.09 13.20
C ALA A 367 -11.00 25.17 12.25
N ARG A 368 -11.31 25.18 10.94
CA ARG A 368 -10.59 24.35 9.95
C ARG A 368 -9.17 24.85 9.73
N GLU A 369 -8.98 26.18 9.64
CA GLU A 369 -7.64 26.76 9.56
C GLU A 369 -6.80 26.33 10.76
N ALA A 370 -7.33 26.47 11.99
CA ALA A 370 -6.65 26.04 13.21
C ALA A 370 -6.30 24.55 13.19
N ALA A 371 -7.24 23.69 12.77
CA ALA A 371 -7.03 22.26 12.68
C ALA A 371 -5.88 21.90 11.69
N ILE A 372 -5.87 22.50 10.47
CA ILE A 372 -4.81 22.27 9.49
C ILE A 372 -3.47 22.80 10.01
N ARG A 373 -3.41 24.00 10.57
CA ARG A 373 -2.17 24.57 11.10
C ARG A 373 -1.61 23.75 12.26
N THR A 374 -2.47 23.32 13.20
CA THR A 374 -2.05 22.46 14.32
C THR A 374 -1.53 21.11 13.83
N LEU A 375 -2.24 20.45 12.90
CA LEU A 375 -1.76 19.21 12.29
C LEU A 375 -0.42 19.44 11.59
N SER A 376 -0.30 20.50 10.79
CA SER A 376 0.92 20.83 10.04
C SER A 376 2.11 21.07 10.97
N SER A 377 1.91 21.84 12.05
CA SER A 377 2.94 22.07 13.08
C SER A 377 3.36 20.77 13.77
N ALA A 378 2.40 19.90 14.08
CA ALA A 378 2.68 18.62 14.74
C ALA A 378 3.45 17.66 13.81
N VAL A 379 3.13 17.63 12.51
CA VAL A 379 3.85 16.83 11.51
C VAL A 379 5.25 17.39 11.26
N ALA A 380 5.41 18.70 11.08
CA ALA A 380 6.69 19.36 10.92
C ALA A 380 7.63 19.12 12.12
N ALA A 381 7.08 19.17 13.34
CA ALA A 381 7.79 18.87 14.58
C ALA A 381 8.00 17.34 14.83
N LYS A 382 7.56 16.48 13.92
CA LYS A 382 7.61 15.00 14.05
C LYS A 382 6.91 14.46 15.31
N LYS A 383 5.93 15.20 15.84
CA LYS A 383 5.09 14.76 16.96
C LYS A 383 3.98 13.82 16.51
N ILE A 384 3.52 13.98 15.27
CA ILE A 384 2.57 13.07 14.61
C ILE A 384 3.27 12.48 13.40
N ASP A 385 3.35 11.14 13.36
CA ASP A 385 3.78 10.38 12.19
C ASP A 385 2.54 9.92 11.43
N LEU A 386 2.39 10.37 10.20
CA LEU A 386 1.34 9.94 9.27
C LEU A 386 1.86 8.89 8.27
N GLY A 387 3.10 8.44 8.42
CA GLY A 387 3.68 7.43 7.53
C GLY A 387 3.06 6.04 7.72
N PRO A 388 3.23 5.15 6.74
CA PRO A 388 2.63 3.81 6.76
C PRO A 388 3.16 2.90 7.87
N SER A 389 4.23 3.30 8.56
CA SER A 389 4.83 2.59 9.69
C SER A 389 4.37 3.10 11.07
N ALA A 390 3.49 4.13 11.09
CA ALA A 390 3.00 4.72 12.32
C ALA A 390 2.23 3.73 13.21
N ASP A 391 2.21 4.00 14.51
CA ASP A 391 1.32 3.30 15.43
C ASP A 391 -0.09 3.86 15.30
N PHE A 392 -1.02 3.05 14.77
CA PHE A 392 -2.37 3.51 14.46
C PHE A 392 -3.15 3.95 15.69
N GLN A 393 -2.93 3.33 16.84
CA GLN A 393 -3.65 3.70 18.06
C GLN A 393 -3.13 5.04 18.61
N ALA A 394 -1.80 5.16 18.71
CA ALA A 394 -1.18 6.41 19.13
C ALA A 394 -1.52 7.57 18.18
N MET A 395 -1.50 7.30 16.86
CA MET A 395 -1.87 8.28 15.85
C MET A 395 -3.34 8.72 15.97
N ARG A 396 -4.29 7.78 16.14
CA ARG A 396 -5.71 8.13 16.34
C ARG A 396 -5.89 9.03 17.56
N GLN A 397 -5.23 8.69 18.66
CA GLN A 397 -5.30 9.51 19.87
C GLN A 397 -4.75 10.91 19.64
N ALA A 398 -3.56 11.02 19.04
CA ALA A 398 -2.94 12.31 18.74
C ALA A 398 -3.79 13.17 17.78
N LEU A 399 -4.45 12.57 16.79
CA LEU A 399 -5.36 13.28 15.90
C LEU A 399 -6.61 13.80 16.62
N LEU A 400 -7.19 13.00 17.52
CA LEU A 400 -8.37 13.40 18.30
C LEU A 400 -8.09 14.53 19.30
N GLU A 401 -6.84 14.74 19.69
CA GLU A 401 -6.41 15.86 20.54
C GLU A 401 -6.37 17.20 19.79
N ILE A 402 -6.38 17.17 18.44
CA ILE A 402 -6.39 18.40 17.64
C ILE A 402 -7.82 18.95 17.55
N PRO A 403 -8.08 20.19 18.03
CA PRO A 403 -9.38 20.82 17.91
C PRO A 403 -9.83 20.90 16.45
N GLY A 404 -11.04 20.41 16.16
CA GLY A 404 -11.59 20.35 14.80
C GLY A 404 -11.31 19.03 14.05
N ILE A 405 -10.56 18.11 14.62
CA ILE A 405 -10.40 16.74 14.13
C ILE A 405 -11.21 15.80 15.03
N GLY A 406 -12.37 15.37 14.54
CA GLY A 406 -13.24 14.44 15.25
C GLY A 406 -13.09 12.98 14.78
N PRO A 407 -13.88 12.05 15.35
CA PRO A 407 -13.81 10.62 15.02
C PRO A 407 -13.95 10.31 13.53
N TRP A 408 -14.84 10.99 12.80
CA TRP A 408 -15.00 10.79 11.36
C TRP A 408 -13.72 11.11 10.60
N THR A 409 -13.11 12.26 10.87
CA THR A 409 -11.87 12.70 10.21
C THR A 409 -10.73 11.75 10.53
N THR A 410 -10.61 11.33 11.80
CA THR A 410 -9.59 10.38 12.26
C THR A 410 -9.73 9.03 11.55
N GLU A 411 -10.94 8.47 11.45
CA GLU A 411 -11.17 7.20 10.75
C GLU A 411 -10.95 7.32 9.24
N MET A 412 -11.30 8.45 8.62
CA MET A 412 -10.99 8.71 7.21
C MET A 412 -9.49 8.79 6.95
N ILE A 413 -8.73 9.44 7.82
CA ILE A 413 -7.25 9.48 7.76
C ILE A 413 -6.70 8.06 7.97
N ALA A 414 -7.18 7.31 8.95
CA ALA A 414 -6.76 5.93 9.20
C ALA A 414 -6.99 5.04 7.96
N MET A 415 -8.14 5.15 7.35
CA MET A 415 -8.49 4.40 6.14
C MET A 415 -7.59 4.75 4.97
N ARG A 416 -7.44 6.04 4.65
CA ARG A 416 -6.78 6.49 3.41
C ARG A 416 -5.26 6.60 3.52
N CYS A 417 -4.74 7.10 4.64
CA CYS A 417 -3.29 7.29 4.80
C CYS A 417 -2.58 5.99 5.15
N PHE A 418 -3.19 5.17 6.00
CA PHE A 418 -2.53 3.96 6.52
C PHE A 418 -3.03 2.67 5.87
N GLY A 419 -4.13 2.73 5.10
CA GLY A 419 -4.76 1.52 4.57
C GLY A 419 -5.33 0.65 5.68
N ASP A 420 -5.76 1.24 6.81
CA ASP A 420 -6.37 0.48 7.90
C ASP A 420 -7.69 -0.14 7.43
N MET A 421 -7.66 -1.45 7.25
CA MET A 421 -8.81 -2.21 6.77
C MET A 421 -9.99 -2.20 7.74
N ASN A 422 -9.74 -1.88 9.02
CA ASN A 422 -10.74 -1.89 10.07
C ASN A 422 -11.24 -0.49 10.45
N ALA A 423 -10.74 0.58 9.83
CA ALA A 423 -11.24 1.93 10.03
C ALA A 423 -12.71 2.03 9.60
N PHE A 424 -13.53 2.74 10.40
CA PHE A 424 -14.96 2.84 10.14
C PHE A 424 -15.51 4.21 10.54
N PRO A 425 -15.74 5.11 9.59
CA PRO A 425 -16.33 6.42 9.83
C PRO A 425 -17.85 6.29 10.10
N ALA A 426 -18.22 5.78 11.27
CA ALA A 426 -19.61 5.44 11.63
C ALA A 426 -20.58 6.63 11.56
N SER A 427 -20.10 7.86 11.69
CA SER A 427 -20.90 9.08 11.58
C SER A 427 -21.04 9.60 10.13
N ASP A 428 -20.40 8.96 9.14
CA ASP A 428 -20.60 9.29 7.73
C ASP A 428 -22.08 9.18 7.35
N LEU A 429 -22.61 10.20 6.69
CA LEU A 429 -24.04 10.30 6.38
C LEU A 429 -24.54 9.11 5.54
N ILE A 430 -23.79 8.74 4.50
CA ILE A 430 -24.16 7.66 3.59
C ILE A 430 -24.04 6.31 4.30
N VAL A 431 -22.95 6.11 5.03
CA VAL A 431 -22.73 4.89 5.81
C VAL A 431 -23.86 4.71 6.83
N ARG A 432 -24.18 5.74 7.61
CA ARG A 432 -25.25 5.71 8.62
C ARG A 432 -26.62 5.39 8.03
N ARG A 433 -26.99 6.06 6.90
CA ARG A 433 -28.26 5.80 6.21
C ARG A 433 -28.34 4.38 5.65
N ALA A 434 -27.26 3.91 5.03
CA ALA A 434 -27.18 2.55 4.49
C ALA A 434 -27.25 1.49 5.58
N MET A 435 -26.51 1.65 6.68
CA MET A 435 -26.53 0.73 7.82
C MET A 435 -27.93 0.56 8.39
N ALA A 436 -28.68 1.67 8.58
CA ALA A 436 -30.05 1.64 9.07
C ALA A 436 -30.99 0.92 8.09
N LYS A 437 -30.93 1.29 6.78
CA LYS A 437 -31.81 0.74 5.74
C LYS A 437 -31.58 -0.74 5.48
N LEU A 438 -30.32 -1.16 5.41
CA LEU A 438 -29.90 -2.53 5.09
C LEU A 438 -29.79 -3.43 6.33
N ARG A 439 -30.02 -2.89 7.54
CA ARG A 439 -29.88 -3.59 8.81
C ARG A 439 -28.53 -4.30 8.95
N LEU A 440 -27.46 -3.64 8.50
CA LEU A 440 -26.11 -4.19 8.55
C LEU A 440 -25.52 -4.05 9.97
N ASP A 441 -24.76 -5.06 10.38
CA ASP A 441 -23.98 -5.04 11.61
C ASP A 441 -22.49 -4.96 11.24
N HIS A 442 -21.87 -3.78 11.40
CA HIS A 442 -20.48 -3.55 11.05
C HIS A 442 -19.50 -4.35 11.92
N ALA A 443 -19.90 -4.82 13.12
CA ALA A 443 -19.04 -5.63 13.97
C ALA A 443 -18.68 -6.97 13.30
N LYS A 444 -19.59 -7.53 12.50
CA LYS A 444 -19.39 -8.76 11.74
C LYS A 444 -18.40 -8.62 10.59
N TRP A 445 -18.01 -7.38 10.27
CA TRP A 445 -17.06 -7.08 9.21
C TRP A 445 -15.63 -6.89 9.70
N GLN A 446 -15.38 -7.03 10.98
CA GLN A 446 -14.02 -6.99 11.48
C GLN A 446 -13.21 -8.17 10.90
N PRO A 447 -11.97 -7.90 10.44
CA PRO A 447 -11.24 -6.63 10.43
C PRO A 447 -11.39 -5.83 9.12
N TRP A 448 -12.44 -6.00 8.32
CA TRP A 448 -12.60 -5.42 6.97
C TRP A 448 -13.66 -4.31 6.89
N ARG A 449 -13.88 -3.55 7.96
CA ARG A 449 -14.92 -2.52 8.01
C ARG A 449 -14.74 -1.39 6.99
N SER A 450 -13.50 -1.08 6.61
CA SER A 450 -13.21 -0.11 5.56
C SER A 450 -13.75 -0.54 4.19
N TYR A 451 -13.71 -1.84 3.89
CA TYR A 451 -14.28 -2.38 2.64
C TYR A 451 -15.80 -2.42 2.68
N LEU A 452 -16.42 -2.55 3.86
CA LEU A 452 -17.85 -2.34 4.02
C LEU A 452 -18.22 -0.91 3.65
N CYS A 453 -17.48 0.10 4.12
CA CYS A 453 -17.73 1.49 3.75
C CYS A 453 -17.63 1.71 2.23
N LEU A 454 -16.59 1.19 1.58
CA LEU A 454 -16.42 1.30 0.14
C LEU A 454 -17.55 0.61 -0.64
N TRP A 455 -17.95 -0.57 -0.19
CA TRP A 455 -19.07 -1.29 -0.78
C TRP A 455 -20.38 -0.50 -0.64
N ILE A 456 -20.62 0.12 0.52
CA ILE A 456 -21.76 1.00 0.77
C ILE A 456 -21.71 2.21 -0.17
N TRP A 457 -20.59 2.91 -0.25
CA TRP A 457 -20.46 4.08 -1.12
C TRP A 457 -20.66 3.72 -2.59
N LYS A 458 -20.14 2.57 -3.04
CA LYS A 458 -20.37 2.11 -4.41
C LYS A 458 -21.83 1.77 -4.70
N THR A 459 -22.44 0.97 -3.85
CA THR A 459 -23.76 0.36 -4.15
C THR A 459 -24.92 1.24 -3.73
N TYR A 460 -24.83 1.85 -2.56
CA TYR A 460 -25.91 2.67 -2.02
C TYR A 460 -25.97 4.05 -2.66
N ALA A 461 -24.81 4.70 -2.87
CA ALA A 461 -24.75 5.98 -3.57
C ALA A 461 -25.31 5.86 -5.02
N GLN A 462 -24.96 4.79 -5.73
CA GLN A 462 -25.53 4.50 -7.05
C GLN A 462 -27.05 4.29 -7.01
N SER A 463 -27.58 3.72 -5.94
CA SER A 463 -29.03 3.52 -5.80
C SER A 463 -29.79 4.82 -5.56
N LEU A 464 -29.19 5.80 -4.86
CA LEU A 464 -29.75 7.13 -4.65
C LEU A 464 -29.75 7.96 -5.95
N SER A 465 -28.64 7.93 -6.67
CA SER A 465 -28.50 8.60 -7.96
C SER A 465 -29.56 8.14 -8.98
N LYS A 466 -29.84 6.83 -9.05
CA LYS A 466 -30.89 6.26 -9.94
C LYS A 466 -32.31 6.67 -9.55
N LYS A 467 -32.55 7.07 -8.28
CA LYS A 467 -33.87 7.51 -7.80
C LYS A 467 -34.06 9.03 -7.84
N GLY A 468 -33.08 9.80 -8.36
CA GLY A 468 -33.12 11.26 -8.36
C GLY A 468 -33.00 11.90 -6.96
N GLU A 469 -32.72 11.14 -5.93
CA GLU A 469 -32.45 11.64 -4.58
C GLU A 469 -31.04 12.23 -4.57
N ARG A 470 -30.90 13.55 -4.32
CA ARG A 470 -29.58 14.20 -4.16
C ARG A 470 -28.88 13.69 -2.90
N LEU A 471 -27.59 13.40 -3.05
CA LEU A 471 -26.67 13.04 -1.96
C LEU A 471 -26.46 14.21 -0.98
#